data_f70206d49b63f4b6bd582d3cb6c9f8cc
#
_entry.id   f70206d49b63f4b6bd582d3cb6c9f8cc
#
_cell.length_a   1.000
_cell.length_b   1.000
_cell.length_c   1.000
_cell.angle_alpha   90.00
_cell.angle_beta   90.00
_cell.angle_gamma   90.00
#
_symmetry.space_group_name_H-M   'P 1'
#
loop_
_entity.id
_entity.type
_entity.pdbx_description
1 polymer ?
#
loop_
_entity_poly.entity_id
_entity_poly.type
_entity_poly.pdbx_seq_one_letter_code
_entity_poly.pdbx_strand_id
1 'polypeptide(L)'
;MLQHFLYLQWKSFTRGAGFATGLAQKILMGFAWIYFAAIFASLAYAAFWVVQDDLGKDPLPFVSGYLIYGFVFWIVARYFLQKMPIVHIQPLLILPVSKKRIVRFGLLKTMVSFFNLSNLFFFVPFGVILIQQEYNWLGVVGWWIAIGSIILMTNFLNIMLNSVDRILVLFAVLLIGVYALQYFEIFDFTVWTAPFFMASYNQPLFALIPLGLLGLTYQWSVTHFKDKLMLDGGTIQPKAETHRAADLSWLDRFGRTAIFLRNDIRLIIRNKRARMSVWMGVGFLFYGLIFMSDIYSGSAVTVFAGIFVSGGFLFGFGQYVPSWDSSYYPLMMSQNVAYKEYLASKWWLVVVGTLIGMVLSSFYVFFDWEMYLAILAGGIYNLGINAYLVLLSGAYTRTPIDLTTNNKAFGDKRSFNIKTLLLIIPKLVVPMFVYYVGVLIQSKSFGLILVALVGVLGFAFRNLVFGWIEKIYQEEKHKTLQAYKQKNT
;
A
#
# COMPACT_ATOMS: atom_id res chain seq x y z
N MET A 1 20.37 12.20 -27.55
CA MET A 1 20.32 12.07 -26.08
C MET A 1 19.04 11.40 -25.58
N LEU A 2 17.82 11.82 -25.98
CA LEU A 2 16.58 11.13 -25.56
C LEU A 2 16.63 9.63 -25.91
N GLN A 3 17.09 9.29 -27.10
CA GLN A 3 17.28 7.90 -27.55
C GLN A 3 18.22 7.11 -26.63
N HIS A 4 19.32 7.74 -26.16
CA HIS A 4 20.24 7.08 -25.20
C HIS A 4 19.60 6.83 -23.85
N PHE A 5 18.78 7.75 -23.35
CA PHE A 5 18.03 7.57 -22.11
C PHE A 5 16.95 6.49 -22.24
N LEU A 6 16.24 6.45 -23.37
CA LEU A 6 15.28 5.39 -23.67
C LEU A 6 15.97 4.03 -23.82
N TYR A 7 17.12 3.97 -24.48
CA TYR A 7 17.93 2.78 -24.61
C TYR A 7 18.44 2.27 -23.25
N LEU A 8 18.95 3.18 -22.40
CA LEU A 8 19.35 2.84 -21.03
C LEU A 8 18.17 2.31 -20.22
N GLN A 9 17.00 2.90 -20.38
CA GLN A 9 15.78 2.44 -19.70
C GLN A 9 15.34 1.06 -20.19
N TRP A 10 15.38 0.82 -21.48
CA TRP A 10 15.10 -0.48 -22.08
C TRP A 10 16.09 -1.55 -21.60
N LYS A 11 17.39 -1.24 -21.60
CA LYS A 11 18.42 -2.15 -21.06
C LYS A 11 18.26 -2.36 -19.53
N SER A 12 17.94 -1.32 -18.79
CA SER A 12 17.65 -1.43 -17.34
C SER A 12 16.42 -2.30 -17.09
N PHE A 13 15.39 -2.22 -17.93
CA PHE A 13 14.22 -3.08 -17.86
C PHE A 13 14.54 -4.52 -18.19
N THR A 14 15.21 -4.77 -19.33
CA THR A 14 15.51 -6.13 -19.82
C THR A 14 16.59 -6.85 -19.00
N ARG A 15 17.55 -6.11 -18.41
CA ARG A 15 18.63 -6.65 -17.58
C ARG A 15 18.36 -6.52 -16.07
N GLY A 16 17.27 -5.86 -15.69
CA GLY A 16 16.88 -5.71 -14.29
C GLY A 16 16.59 -7.06 -13.65
N ALA A 17 16.89 -7.17 -12.34
CA ALA A 17 16.63 -8.37 -11.56
C ALA A 17 15.18 -8.88 -11.67
N GLY A 18 14.21 -7.99 -11.96
CA GLY A 18 12.82 -8.36 -12.22
C GLY A 18 12.60 -9.03 -13.59
N PHE A 19 13.50 -8.85 -14.58
CA PHE A 19 13.43 -9.51 -15.88
C PHE A 19 14.28 -10.78 -15.94
N ALA A 20 15.29 -10.87 -15.07
CA ALA A 20 16.11 -12.09 -14.88
C ALA A 20 15.38 -13.17 -14.06
N THR A 21 14.19 -12.86 -13.51
CA THR A 21 13.34 -13.82 -12.81
C THR A 21 12.80 -14.88 -13.79
N GLY A 22 12.57 -16.09 -13.27
CA GLY A 22 12.14 -17.23 -14.07
C GLY A 22 10.88 -16.96 -14.89
N LEU A 23 10.69 -17.73 -15.97
CA LEU A 23 9.56 -17.62 -16.89
C LEU A 23 8.20 -17.56 -16.17
N ALA A 24 8.03 -18.39 -15.13
CA ALA A 24 6.80 -18.44 -14.34
C ALA A 24 6.44 -17.08 -13.69
N GLN A 25 7.43 -16.35 -13.21
CA GLN A 25 7.18 -15.02 -12.61
C GLN A 25 6.80 -13.97 -13.66
N LYS A 26 7.36 -14.05 -14.88
CA LYS A 26 6.97 -13.16 -15.98
C LYS A 26 5.53 -13.42 -16.42
N ILE A 27 5.16 -14.68 -16.54
CA ILE A 27 3.78 -15.10 -16.86
C ILE A 27 2.83 -14.59 -15.78
N LEU A 28 3.17 -14.78 -14.50
CA LEU A 28 2.34 -14.31 -13.38
C LEU A 28 2.19 -12.77 -13.39
N MET A 29 3.26 -12.03 -13.65
CA MET A 29 3.18 -10.56 -13.76
C MET A 29 2.34 -10.13 -14.96
N GLY A 30 2.48 -10.79 -16.12
CA GLY A 30 1.64 -10.54 -17.29
C GLY A 30 0.17 -10.83 -17.01
N PHE A 31 -0.12 -11.96 -16.35
CA PHE A 31 -1.48 -12.31 -15.92
C PHE A 31 -2.05 -11.28 -14.94
N ALA A 32 -1.26 -10.85 -13.95
CA ALA A 32 -1.69 -9.81 -13.01
C ALA A 32 -2.03 -8.49 -13.73
N TRP A 33 -1.25 -8.07 -14.74
CA TRP A 33 -1.55 -6.89 -15.54
C TRP A 33 -2.88 -7.01 -16.31
N ILE A 34 -3.10 -8.16 -16.97
CA ILE A 34 -4.34 -8.43 -17.71
C ILE A 34 -5.53 -8.47 -16.74
N TYR A 35 -5.35 -9.12 -15.59
CA TYR A 35 -6.38 -9.21 -14.55
C TYR A 35 -6.79 -7.82 -14.02
N PHE A 36 -5.81 -6.95 -13.70
CA PHE A 36 -6.08 -5.58 -13.29
C PHE A 36 -6.75 -4.76 -14.40
N ALA A 37 -6.29 -4.89 -15.64
CA ALA A 37 -6.91 -4.21 -16.78
C ALA A 37 -8.37 -4.64 -16.95
N ALA A 38 -8.65 -5.94 -16.85
CA ALA A 38 -10.01 -6.49 -16.94
C ALA A 38 -10.92 -5.98 -15.81
N ILE A 39 -10.42 -5.97 -14.56
CA ILE A 39 -11.18 -5.42 -13.41
C ILE A 39 -11.53 -3.95 -13.62
N PHE A 40 -10.57 -3.11 -14.00
CA PHE A 40 -10.83 -1.69 -14.19
C PHE A 40 -11.74 -1.42 -15.39
N ALA A 41 -11.62 -2.20 -16.46
CA ALA A 41 -12.52 -2.11 -17.60
C ALA A 41 -13.95 -2.58 -17.24
N SER A 42 -14.08 -3.65 -16.43
CA SER A 42 -15.38 -4.10 -15.92
C SER A 42 -16.03 -3.08 -14.99
N LEU A 43 -15.21 -2.41 -14.14
CA LEU A 43 -15.69 -1.31 -13.30
C LEU A 43 -16.18 -0.12 -14.14
N ALA A 44 -15.49 0.20 -15.25
CA ALA A 44 -15.90 1.26 -16.15
C ALA A 44 -17.25 0.91 -16.83
N TYR A 45 -17.40 -0.34 -17.27
CA TYR A 45 -18.64 -0.85 -17.83
C TYR A 45 -19.79 -0.81 -16.79
N ALA A 46 -19.55 -1.35 -15.61
CA ALA A 46 -20.51 -1.33 -14.51
C ALA A 46 -20.90 0.09 -14.10
N ALA A 47 -19.92 1.01 -13.99
CA ALA A 47 -20.19 2.40 -13.64
C ALA A 47 -21.11 3.09 -14.64
N PHE A 48 -21.01 2.77 -15.94
CA PHE A 48 -21.92 3.31 -16.94
C PHE A 48 -23.34 2.76 -16.75
N TRP A 49 -23.51 1.44 -16.81
CA TRP A 49 -24.83 0.81 -16.81
C TRP A 49 -25.57 0.92 -15.48
N VAL A 50 -24.88 0.77 -14.35
CA VAL A 50 -25.50 0.95 -13.03
C VAL A 50 -26.00 2.38 -12.84
N VAL A 51 -25.24 3.39 -13.29
CA VAL A 51 -25.69 4.76 -13.18
C VAL A 51 -26.86 5.05 -14.09
N GLN A 52 -26.85 4.52 -15.31
CA GLN A 52 -27.92 4.74 -16.28
C GLN A 52 -29.20 3.95 -15.95
N ASP A 53 -29.08 2.65 -15.69
CA ASP A 53 -30.23 1.74 -15.58
C ASP A 53 -30.78 1.70 -14.14
N ASP A 54 -29.90 1.62 -13.11
CA ASP A 54 -30.35 1.47 -11.73
C ASP A 54 -30.62 2.82 -11.06
N LEU A 55 -29.78 3.84 -11.34
CA LEU A 55 -29.93 5.17 -10.73
C LEU A 55 -30.71 6.16 -11.60
N GLY A 56 -30.96 5.85 -12.87
CA GLY A 56 -31.66 6.73 -13.81
C GLY A 56 -30.99 8.09 -14.03
N LYS A 57 -29.66 8.15 -13.87
CA LYS A 57 -28.85 9.38 -13.98
C LYS A 57 -27.93 9.31 -15.19
N ASP A 58 -27.56 10.50 -15.71
CA ASP A 58 -26.54 10.58 -16.76
C ASP A 58 -25.15 10.13 -16.19
N PRO A 59 -24.55 9.07 -16.78
CA PRO A 59 -23.28 8.51 -16.31
C PRO A 59 -22.10 9.51 -16.33
N LEU A 60 -22.04 10.40 -17.33
CA LEU A 60 -20.91 11.30 -17.49
C LEU A 60 -20.83 12.38 -16.39
N PRO A 61 -21.89 13.17 -16.09
CA PRO A 61 -21.89 14.10 -14.98
C PRO A 61 -21.74 13.38 -13.63
N PHE A 62 -22.36 12.22 -13.46
CA PHE A 62 -22.28 11.43 -12.23
C PHE A 62 -20.85 11.02 -11.94
N VAL A 63 -20.19 10.31 -12.85
CA VAL A 63 -18.77 9.90 -12.69
C VAL A 63 -17.87 11.12 -12.51
N SER A 64 -18.10 12.19 -13.28
CA SER A 64 -17.34 13.44 -13.18
C SER A 64 -17.42 14.07 -11.78
N GLY A 65 -18.59 14.01 -11.13
CA GLY A 65 -18.77 14.48 -9.76
C GLY A 65 -17.92 13.73 -8.75
N TYR A 66 -17.86 12.41 -8.87
CA TYR A 66 -17.09 11.56 -7.94
C TYR A 66 -15.59 11.52 -8.18
N LEU A 67 -15.07 12.13 -9.24
CA LEU A 67 -13.62 12.15 -9.54
C LEU A 67 -12.77 12.75 -8.42
N ILE A 68 -13.31 13.70 -7.64
CA ILE A 68 -12.56 14.30 -6.53
C ILE A 68 -12.14 13.23 -5.50
N TYR A 69 -13.03 12.31 -5.15
CA TYR A 69 -12.73 11.24 -4.20
C TYR A 69 -11.68 10.28 -4.77
N GLY A 70 -11.79 9.96 -6.06
CA GLY A 70 -10.79 9.15 -6.77
C GLY A 70 -9.41 9.80 -6.76
N PHE A 71 -9.30 11.11 -7.02
CA PHE A 71 -8.02 11.81 -7.01
C PHE A 71 -7.41 11.90 -5.61
N VAL A 72 -8.22 12.18 -4.59
CA VAL A 72 -7.75 12.21 -3.21
C VAL A 72 -7.27 10.82 -2.78
N PHE A 73 -8.04 9.76 -3.07
CA PHE A 73 -7.61 8.38 -2.84
C PHE A 73 -6.27 8.08 -3.54
N TRP A 74 -6.11 8.46 -4.81
CA TRP A 74 -4.87 8.25 -5.54
C TRP A 74 -3.68 9.02 -4.97
N ILE A 75 -3.86 10.23 -4.46
CA ILE A 75 -2.80 10.98 -3.78
C ILE A 75 -2.30 10.20 -2.56
N VAL A 76 -3.22 9.69 -1.74
CA VAL A 76 -2.88 8.90 -0.56
C VAL A 76 -2.24 7.57 -0.94
N ALA A 77 -2.84 6.81 -1.85
CA ALA A 77 -2.28 5.53 -2.31
C ALA A 77 -0.87 5.70 -2.90
N ARG A 78 -0.65 6.73 -3.71
CA ARG A 78 0.67 7.06 -4.27
C ARG A 78 1.67 7.46 -3.20
N TYR A 79 1.26 8.21 -2.18
CA TYR A 79 2.16 8.58 -1.10
C TYR A 79 2.76 7.32 -0.43
N PHE A 80 1.96 6.29 -0.20
CA PHE A 80 2.43 5.04 0.41
C PHE A 80 3.19 4.13 -0.57
N LEU A 81 2.74 4.02 -1.80
CA LEU A 81 3.16 2.97 -2.72
C LEU A 81 4.15 3.46 -3.79
N GLN A 82 4.13 4.75 -4.16
CA GLN A 82 4.97 5.28 -5.23
C GLN A 82 6.39 5.57 -4.74
N LYS A 83 7.39 5.00 -5.40
CA LYS A 83 8.80 5.25 -5.13
C LYS A 83 9.25 6.59 -5.70
N MET A 84 10.11 7.29 -4.96
CA MET A 84 10.79 8.46 -5.50
C MET A 84 11.81 8.05 -6.57
N PRO A 85 11.83 8.72 -7.74
CA PRO A 85 12.76 8.42 -8.82
C PRO A 85 14.21 8.86 -8.52
N ILE A 86 14.44 9.63 -7.47
CA ILE A 86 15.73 10.28 -7.14
C ILE A 86 16.85 9.25 -6.92
N VAL A 87 16.56 8.12 -6.29
CA VAL A 87 17.56 7.07 -6.00
C VAL A 87 18.17 6.48 -7.27
N HIS A 88 17.42 6.45 -8.39
CA HIS A 88 17.91 5.93 -9.67
C HIS A 88 18.66 6.98 -10.51
N ILE A 89 18.68 8.24 -10.08
CA ILE A 89 19.29 9.35 -10.79
C ILE A 89 20.73 9.60 -10.31
N GLN A 90 21.07 9.19 -9.07
CA GLN A 90 22.40 9.39 -8.50
C GLN A 90 23.55 8.92 -9.40
N PRO A 91 23.52 7.72 -10.02
CA PRO A 91 24.60 7.31 -10.91
C PRO A 91 24.76 8.19 -12.16
N LEU A 92 23.69 8.88 -12.56
CA LEU A 92 23.72 9.78 -13.73
C LEU A 92 24.36 11.14 -13.39
N LEU A 93 24.47 11.52 -12.12
CA LEU A 93 25.08 12.77 -11.69
C LEU A 93 26.60 12.79 -11.88
N ILE A 94 27.23 11.63 -12.04
CA ILE A 94 28.68 11.49 -12.33
C ILE A 94 28.96 11.77 -13.81
N LEU A 95 27.93 11.70 -14.66
CA LEU A 95 28.08 11.91 -16.10
C LEU A 95 28.13 13.44 -16.43
N PRO A 96 28.82 13.87 -17.50
CA PRO A 96 28.87 15.24 -17.94
C PRO A 96 27.56 15.69 -18.59
N VAL A 97 26.45 15.56 -17.85
CA VAL A 97 25.08 15.90 -18.26
C VAL A 97 24.51 16.95 -17.31
N SER A 98 23.85 17.97 -17.87
CA SER A 98 23.25 19.01 -17.01
C SER A 98 22.21 18.46 -16.06
N LYS A 99 22.26 18.86 -14.77
CA LYS A 99 21.34 18.43 -13.71
C LYS A 99 19.86 18.59 -14.11
N LYS A 100 19.51 19.66 -14.82
CA LYS A 100 18.16 19.92 -15.32
C LYS A 100 17.67 18.81 -16.27
N ARG A 101 18.55 18.27 -17.12
CA ARG A 101 18.19 17.16 -18.05
C ARG A 101 17.98 15.86 -17.30
N ILE A 102 18.80 15.59 -16.31
CA ILE A 102 18.69 14.38 -15.45
C ILE A 102 17.36 14.42 -14.70
N VAL A 103 17.01 15.56 -14.07
CA VAL A 103 15.75 15.75 -13.35
C VAL A 103 14.56 15.58 -14.30
N ARG A 104 14.58 16.22 -15.46
CA ARG A 104 13.52 16.08 -16.47
C ARG A 104 13.32 14.62 -16.86
N PHE A 105 14.39 13.89 -17.13
CA PHE A 105 14.31 12.47 -17.43
C PHE A 105 13.70 11.67 -16.30
N GLY A 106 14.11 11.91 -15.05
CA GLY A 106 13.56 11.26 -13.86
C GLY A 106 12.06 11.50 -13.71
N LEU A 107 11.60 12.73 -13.88
CA LEU A 107 10.19 13.09 -13.78
C LEU A 107 9.36 12.50 -14.93
N LEU A 108 9.84 12.57 -16.18
CA LEU A 108 9.16 11.95 -17.33
C LEU A 108 9.02 10.43 -17.18
N LYS A 109 10.03 9.79 -16.60
CA LYS A 109 9.96 8.35 -16.29
C LYS A 109 8.80 8.01 -15.33
N THR A 110 8.43 8.90 -14.42
CA THR A 110 7.32 8.67 -13.51
C THR A 110 5.95 8.74 -14.17
N MET A 111 5.84 9.41 -15.33
CA MET A 111 4.59 9.45 -16.09
C MET A 111 4.15 8.07 -16.56
N VAL A 112 5.12 7.18 -16.86
CA VAL A 112 4.88 5.78 -17.25
C VAL A 112 4.89 4.87 -16.02
N SER A 113 4.29 5.30 -14.92
CA SER A 113 4.15 4.49 -13.72
C SER A 113 2.87 3.66 -13.76
N PHE A 114 2.87 2.53 -13.03
CA PHE A 114 1.66 1.71 -12.87
C PHE A 114 0.45 2.55 -12.43
N PHE A 115 0.65 3.49 -11.50
CA PHE A 115 -0.41 4.36 -10.98
C PHE A 115 -1.03 5.31 -12.01
N ASN A 116 -0.31 5.67 -13.06
CA ASN A 116 -0.86 6.46 -14.15
C ASN A 116 -1.56 5.56 -15.17
N LEU A 117 -0.92 4.42 -15.51
CA LEU A 117 -1.46 3.48 -16.49
C LEU A 117 -2.74 2.79 -16.00
N SER A 118 -2.86 2.49 -14.70
CA SER A 118 -4.06 1.88 -14.14
C SER A 118 -5.31 2.74 -14.35
N ASN A 119 -5.19 4.07 -14.30
CA ASN A 119 -6.30 4.95 -14.59
C ASN A 119 -6.77 4.87 -16.05
N LEU A 120 -5.86 4.63 -17.00
CA LEU A 120 -6.24 4.45 -18.40
C LEU A 120 -7.16 3.23 -18.59
N PHE A 121 -6.98 2.17 -17.81
CA PHE A 121 -7.82 0.98 -17.89
C PHE A 121 -9.26 1.21 -17.42
N PHE A 122 -9.54 2.30 -16.72
CA PHE A 122 -10.89 2.73 -16.38
C PHE A 122 -11.41 3.80 -17.36
N PHE A 123 -10.67 4.90 -17.50
CA PHE A 123 -11.17 6.07 -18.23
C PHE A 123 -11.26 5.87 -19.74
N VAL A 124 -10.35 5.05 -20.33
CA VAL A 124 -10.42 4.77 -21.78
C VAL A 124 -11.64 3.91 -22.12
N PRO A 125 -11.90 2.75 -21.49
CA PRO A 125 -13.11 1.99 -21.72
C PRO A 125 -14.39 2.78 -21.44
N PHE A 126 -14.44 3.54 -20.33
CA PHE A 126 -15.58 4.36 -20.00
C PHE A 126 -15.90 5.38 -21.10
N GLY A 127 -14.91 6.11 -21.59
CA GLY A 127 -15.12 7.07 -22.68
C GLY A 127 -15.42 6.41 -24.03
N VAL A 128 -14.92 5.19 -24.29
CA VAL A 128 -15.33 4.43 -25.48
C VAL A 128 -16.81 4.07 -25.40
N ILE A 129 -17.31 3.65 -24.23
CA ILE A 129 -18.73 3.36 -24.02
C ILE A 129 -19.56 4.64 -24.23
N LEU A 130 -19.11 5.79 -23.71
CA LEU A 130 -19.80 7.07 -23.94
C LEU A 130 -19.93 7.37 -25.45
N ILE A 131 -18.85 7.20 -26.23
CA ILE A 131 -18.88 7.43 -27.68
C ILE A 131 -19.85 6.43 -28.38
N GLN A 132 -19.88 5.16 -27.94
CA GLN A 132 -20.81 4.16 -28.49
C GLN A 132 -22.27 4.49 -28.16
N GLN A 133 -22.52 5.20 -27.08
CA GLN A 133 -23.82 5.68 -26.63
C GLN A 133 -24.15 7.11 -27.13
N GLU A 134 -23.59 7.46 -28.27
CA GLU A 134 -23.87 8.71 -29.01
C GLU A 134 -23.44 10.02 -28.31
N TYR A 135 -22.57 9.97 -27.26
CA TYR A 135 -21.98 11.18 -26.70
C TYR A 135 -20.99 11.82 -27.70
N ASN A 136 -20.89 13.15 -27.66
CA ASN A 136 -19.99 13.88 -28.55
C ASN A 136 -18.52 13.45 -28.34
N TRP A 137 -17.91 12.81 -29.32
CA TRP A 137 -16.55 12.31 -29.27
C TRP A 137 -15.49 13.39 -28.97
N LEU A 138 -15.66 14.61 -29.52
CA LEU A 138 -14.76 15.75 -29.25
C LEU A 138 -14.86 16.16 -27.78
N GLY A 139 -16.07 16.15 -27.20
CA GLY A 139 -16.28 16.40 -25.78
C GLY A 139 -15.62 15.33 -24.91
N VAL A 140 -15.74 14.04 -25.27
CA VAL A 140 -15.07 12.93 -24.55
C VAL A 140 -13.55 13.07 -24.61
N VAL A 141 -12.98 13.49 -25.74
CA VAL A 141 -11.54 13.77 -25.86
C VAL A 141 -11.13 14.93 -24.95
N GLY A 142 -11.88 16.03 -24.91
CA GLY A 142 -11.65 17.14 -23.99
C GLY A 142 -11.69 16.70 -22.53
N TRP A 143 -12.66 15.88 -22.15
CA TRP A 143 -12.79 15.28 -20.83
C TRP A 143 -11.60 14.37 -20.48
N TRP A 144 -11.15 13.51 -21.41
CA TRP A 144 -9.94 12.69 -21.21
C TRP A 144 -8.67 13.53 -20.99
N ILE A 145 -8.49 14.61 -21.75
CA ILE A 145 -7.34 15.51 -21.60
C ILE A 145 -7.38 16.16 -20.22
N ALA A 146 -8.54 16.60 -19.75
CA ALA A 146 -8.67 17.19 -18.42
C ALA A 146 -8.32 16.20 -17.30
N ILE A 147 -8.89 14.99 -17.34
CA ILE A 147 -8.61 13.93 -16.36
C ILE A 147 -7.14 13.52 -16.41
N GLY A 148 -6.61 13.23 -17.58
CA GLY A 148 -5.20 12.85 -17.77
C GLY A 148 -4.24 13.90 -17.24
N SER A 149 -4.55 15.18 -17.44
CA SER A 149 -3.78 16.30 -16.91
C SER A 149 -3.76 16.30 -15.38
N ILE A 150 -4.91 16.08 -14.74
CA ILE A 150 -5.01 16.05 -13.28
C ILE A 150 -4.31 14.81 -12.71
N ILE A 151 -4.44 13.65 -13.34
CA ILE A 151 -3.72 12.42 -12.93
C ILE A 151 -2.20 12.66 -12.94
N LEU A 152 -1.67 13.28 -13.99
CA LEU A 152 -0.24 13.60 -14.08
C LEU A 152 0.16 14.71 -13.11
N MET A 153 -0.71 15.70 -12.87
CA MET A 153 -0.48 16.73 -11.87
C MET A 153 -0.38 16.13 -10.46
N THR A 154 -1.30 15.22 -10.10
CA THR A 154 -1.23 14.49 -8.81
C THR A 154 0.04 13.66 -8.69
N ASN A 155 0.56 13.09 -9.80
CA ASN A 155 1.84 12.39 -9.81
C ASN A 155 3.01 13.32 -9.43
N PHE A 156 3.11 14.51 -10.05
CA PHE A 156 4.19 15.43 -9.75
C PHE A 156 4.06 16.05 -8.36
N LEU A 157 2.86 16.43 -7.95
CA LEU A 157 2.60 16.91 -6.59
C LEU A 157 2.99 15.87 -5.54
N ASN A 158 2.60 14.61 -5.72
CA ASN A 158 2.94 13.56 -4.78
C ASN A 158 4.46 13.34 -4.65
N ILE A 159 5.21 13.43 -5.75
CA ILE A 159 6.67 13.32 -5.70
C ILE A 159 7.28 14.47 -4.86
N MET A 160 6.72 15.66 -4.94
CA MET A 160 7.15 16.80 -4.12
C MET A 160 6.76 16.63 -2.64
N LEU A 161 5.53 16.20 -2.38
CA LEU A 161 4.96 16.04 -1.05
C LEU A 161 5.63 14.90 -0.23
N ASN A 162 6.17 13.90 -0.92
CA ASN A 162 6.85 12.76 -0.29
C ASN A 162 8.07 13.13 0.56
N SER A 163 8.50 14.39 0.50
CA SER A 163 9.60 14.90 1.31
C SER A 163 9.19 15.39 2.70
N VAL A 164 7.87 15.48 3.00
CA VAL A 164 7.37 16.11 4.25
C VAL A 164 6.28 15.25 4.89
N ASP A 165 6.61 14.58 5.99
CA ASP A 165 5.70 13.64 6.69
C ASP A 165 4.43 14.30 7.26
N ARG A 166 4.52 15.59 7.65
CA ARG A 166 3.37 16.34 8.19
C ARG A 166 2.23 16.48 7.19
N ILE A 167 2.55 16.49 5.91
CA ILE A 167 1.56 16.63 4.84
C ILE A 167 0.69 15.39 4.71
N LEU A 168 1.19 14.20 5.04
CA LEU A 168 0.37 12.99 5.06
C LEU A 168 -0.79 13.11 6.06
N VAL A 169 -0.47 13.57 7.27
CA VAL A 169 -1.50 13.76 8.33
C VAL A 169 -2.53 14.78 7.86
N LEU A 170 -2.09 15.88 7.25
CA LEU A 170 -2.99 16.89 6.71
C LEU A 170 -3.90 16.31 5.62
N PHE A 171 -3.36 15.53 4.69
CA PHE A 171 -4.18 14.88 3.64
C PHE A 171 -5.13 13.83 4.21
N ALA A 172 -4.72 13.05 5.20
CA ALA A 172 -5.62 12.09 5.86
C ALA A 172 -6.77 12.81 6.56
N VAL A 173 -6.48 13.90 7.28
CA VAL A 173 -7.50 14.72 7.94
C VAL A 173 -8.44 15.37 6.93
N LEU A 174 -7.90 15.90 5.82
CA LEU A 174 -8.71 16.46 4.72
C LEU A 174 -9.62 15.40 4.08
N LEU A 175 -9.10 14.19 3.85
CA LEU A 175 -9.88 13.07 3.30
C LEU A 175 -11.05 12.71 4.22
N ILE A 176 -10.75 12.51 5.51
CA ILE A 176 -11.78 12.19 6.51
C ILE A 176 -12.78 13.34 6.62
N GLY A 177 -12.30 14.60 6.58
CA GLY A 177 -13.15 15.78 6.63
C GLY A 177 -14.08 15.89 5.42
N VAL A 178 -13.54 15.73 4.21
CA VAL A 178 -14.33 15.74 2.96
C VAL A 178 -15.37 14.64 2.97
N TYR A 179 -14.97 13.41 3.35
CA TYR A 179 -15.89 12.29 3.44
C TYR A 179 -16.98 12.51 4.51
N ALA A 180 -16.61 13.01 5.68
CA ALA A 180 -17.55 13.30 6.76
C ALA A 180 -18.57 14.38 6.34
N LEU A 181 -18.11 15.47 5.71
CA LEU A 181 -18.99 16.53 5.22
C LEU A 181 -20.02 16.01 4.20
N GLN A 182 -19.58 15.11 3.32
CA GLN A 182 -20.47 14.45 2.36
C GLN A 182 -21.42 13.47 3.03
N TYR A 183 -20.91 12.64 3.95
CA TYR A 183 -21.71 11.62 4.64
C TYR A 183 -22.82 12.21 5.50
N PHE A 184 -22.52 13.32 6.18
CA PHE A 184 -23.53 14.05 6.97
C PHE A 184 -24.37 15.03 6.14
N GLU A 185 -24.27 14.98 4.81
CA GLU A 185 -25.01 15.84 3.87
C GLU A 185 -24.83 17.35 4.12
N ILE A 186 -23.74 17.74 4.81
CA ILE A 186 -23.44 19.13 5.12
C ILE A 186 -22.96 19.87 3.87
N PHE A 187 -22.16 19.18 3.04
CA PHE A 187 -21.61 19.75 1.80
C PHE A 187 -21.41 18.68 0.75
N ASP A 188 -22.01 18.89 -0.42
CA ASP A 188 -21.86 17.99 -1.58
C ASP A 188 -20.76 18.48 -2.52
N PHE A 189 -19.59 17.87 -2.43
CA PHE A 189 -18.47 18.17 -3.30
C PHE A 189 -18.69 17.76 -4.75
N THR A 190 -19.59 16.82 -5.02
CA THR A 190 -19.87 16.34 -6.39
C THR A 190 -20.51 17.43 -7.24
N VAL A 191 -21.32 18.29 -6.63
CA VAL A 191 -21.96 19.45 -7.28
C VAL A 191 -20.94 20.44 -7.84
N TRP A 192 -19.78 20.56 -7.20
CA TRP A 192 -18.71 21.46 -7.66
C TRP A 192 -17.76 20.78 -8.65
N THR A 193 -17.53 19.50 -8.47
CA THR A 193 -16.57 18.73 -9.31
C THR A 193 -17.17 18.43 -10.68
N ALA A 194 -18.45 18.04 -10.75
CA ALA A 194 -19.11 17.71 -12.00
C ALA A 194 -19.03 18.85 -13.04
N PRO A 195 -19.40 20.13 -12.74
CA PRO A 195 -19.35 21.23 -13.70
C PRO A 195 -17.95 21.48 -14.24
N PHE A 196 -16.91 21.33 -13.41
CA PHE A 196 -15.52 21.53 -13.84
C PHE A 196 -15.12 20.57 -14.96
N PHE A 197 -15.44 19.28 -14.83
CA PHE A 197 -15.15 18.29 -15.87
C PHE A 197 -16.12 18.39 -17.05
N MET A 198 -17.39 18.69 -16.77
CA MET A 198 -18.40 18.92 -17.81
C MET A 198 -18.07 20.12 -18.67
N ALA A 199 -17.45 21.17 -18.13
CA ALA A 199 -16.98 22.30 -18.94
C ALA A 199 -15.98 21.84 -20.03
N SER A 200 -15.07 20.91 -19.70
CA SER A 200 -14.13 20.34 -20.69
C SER A 200 -14.79 19.41 -21.70
N TYR A 201 -15.92 18.80 -21.35
CA TYR A 201 -16.74 18.01 -22.28
C TYR A 201 -17.55 18.90 -23.21
N ASN A 202 -18.26 19.89 -22.65
CA ASN A 202 -19.13 20.79 -23.43
C ASN A 202 -18.34 21.70 -24.38
N GLN A 203 -17.17 22.14 -23.93
CA GLN A 203 -16.25 22.96 -24.72
C GLN A 203 -14.82 22.41 -24.56
N PRO A 204 -14.31 21.61 -25.50
CA PRO A 204 -13.00 20.95 -25.39
C PRO A 204 -11.83 21.89 -25.15
N LEU A 205 -11.94 23.17 -25.52
CA LEU A 205 -10.94 24.20 -25.26
C LEU A 205 -10.70 24.44 -23.76
N PHE A 206 -11.69 24.22 -22.90
CA PHE A 206 -11.50 24.32 -21.45
C PHE A 206 -10.51 23.28 -20.91
N ALA A 207 -10.29 22.17 -21.60
CA ALA A 207 -9.26 21.18 -21.25
C ALA A 207 -7.83 21.75 -21.29
N LEU A 208 -7.62 22.89 -21.97
CA LEU A 208 -6.34 23.59 -21.96
C LEU A 208 -6.00 24.20 -20.58
N ILE A 209 -7.00 24.44 -19.71
CA ILE A 209 -6.77 24.96 -18.35
C ILE A 209 -6.04 23.91 -17.50
N PRO A 210 -6.56 22.69 -17.29
CA PRO A 210 -5.85 21.66 -16.54
C PRO A 210 -4.54 21.25 -17.22
N LEU A 211 -4.45 21.30 -18.55
CA LEU A 211 -3.21 21.03 -19.27
C LEU A 211 -2.15 22.13 -19.00
N GLY A 212 -2.54 23.38 -18.95
CA GLY A 212 -1.67 24.50 -18.56
C GLY A 212 -1.17 24.37 -17.11
N LEU A 213 -2.08 24.04 -16.18
CA LEU A 213 -1.74 23.77 -14.78
C LEU A 213 -0.77 22.58 -14.64
N LEU A 214 -0.92 21.53 -15.45
CA LEU A 214 0.03 20.43 -15.52
C LEU A 214 1.43 20.93 -15.94
N GLY A 215 1.50 21.80 -16.96
CA GLY A 215 2.76 22.40 -17.40
C GLY A 215 3.44 23.20 -16.28
N LEU A 216 2.68 24.01 -15.55
CA LEU A 216 3.17 24.78 -14.41
C LEU A 216 3.66 23.86 -13.27
N THR A 217 2.88 22.83 -12.92
CA THR A 217 3.24 21.87 -11.87
C THR A 217 4.49 21.08 -12.26
N TYR A 218 4.63 20.70 -13.52
CA TYR A 218 5.83 20.04 -14.03
C TYR A 218 7.06 20.94 -13.92
N GLN A 219 6.96 22.22 -14.33
CA GLN A 219 8.07 23.18 -14.23
C GLN A 219 8.46 23.43 -12.78
N TRP A 220 7.47 23.59 -11.90
CA TRP A 220 7.70 23.73 -10.46
C TRP A 220 8.43 22.51 -9.90
N SER A 221 8.01 21.30 -10.25
CA SER A 221 8.68 20.06 -9.85
C SER A 221 10.13 19.99 -10.34
N VAL A 222 10.40 20.39 -11.60
CA VAL A 222 11.76 20.45 -12.16
C VAL A 222 12.65 21.39 -11.36
N THR A 223 12.17 22.59 -11.03
CA THR A 223 12.92 23.58 -10.25
C THR A 223 13.18 23.08 -8.83
N HIS A 224 12.15 22.58 -8.15
CA HIS A 224 12.25 22.05 -6.80
C HIS A 224 13.30 20.93 -6.67
N PHE A 225 13.33 19.98 -7.63
CA PHE A 225 14.30 18.89 -7.60
C PHE A 225 15.70 19.33 -8.05
N LYS A 226 15.81 20.28 -8.97
CA LYS A 226 17.09 20.84 -9.35
C LYS A 226 17.80 21.48 -8.15
N ASP A 227 17.05 22.24 -7.34
CA ASP A 227 17.59 22.94 -6.18
C ASP A 227 17.95 21.95 -5.06
N LYS A 228 17.14 20.94 -4.82
CA LYS A 228 17.47 19.85 -3.88
C LYS A 228 18.70 19.05 -4.31
N LEU A 229 18.87 18.72 -5.59
CA LEU A 229 20.05 18.04 -6.10
C LEU A 229 21.32 18.90 -6.02
N MET A 230 21.20 20.21 -5.92
CA MET A 230 22.35 21.08 -5.64
C MET A 230 22.77 21.03 -4.16
N LEU A 231 21.81 20.89 -3.25
CA LEU A 231 22.06 20.75 -1.81
C LEU A 231 22.57 19.34 -1.44
N ASP A 232 22.18 18.31 -2.21
CA ASP A 232 22.50 16.90 -1.98
C ASP A 232 23.74 16.41 -2.75
N GLY A 233 24.54 17.29 -3.30
CA GLY A 233 25.88 16.94 -3.81
C GLY A 233 26.85 16.46 -2.71
N GLY A 234 26.47 16.52 -1.46
CA GLY A 234 26.95 15.81 -0.31
C GLY A 234 25.75 15.14 0.33
N THR A 235 25.79 13.84 0.47
CA THR A 235 24.89 13.07 1.30
C THR A 235 24.17 13.96 2.32
N ILE A 236 22.87 14.25 2.10
CA ILE A 236 22.03 14.58 3.24
C ILE A 236 22.03 13.28 4.05
N GLN A 237 22.98 13.16 4.93
CA GLN A 237 22.69 12.47 6.17
C GLN A 237 21.40 13.17 6.68
N PRO A 238 20.27 12.47 6.80
CA PRO A 238 19.14 13.04 7.49
C PRO A 238 19.74 13.60 8.75
N LYS A 239 19.60 14.93 8.98
CA LYS A 239 19.98 15.55 10.25
C LYS A 239 19.44 14.57 11.27
N ALA A 240 20.36 13.90 11.99
CA ALA A 240 19.97 12.94 13.00
C ALA A 240 19.12 13.80 13.93
N GLU A 241 17.79 13.71 13.74
CA GLU A 241 16.88 14.30 14.69
C GLU A 241 17.28 13.64 15.98
N THR A 242 17.87 14.42 16.87
CA THR A 242 18.24 13.99 18.23
C THR A 242 16.91 13.69 18.92
N HIS A 243 16.31 12.55 18.55
CA HIS A 243 15.16 12.05 19.26
C HIS A 243 15.64 11.78 20.68
N ARG A 244 15.09 12.53 21.65
CA ARG A 244 15.24 12.20 23.06
C ARG A 244 15.00 10.70 23.21
N ALA A 245 15.93 10.02 23.86
CA ALA A 245 15.80 8.59 24.09
C ALA A 245 14.47 8.35 24.80
N ALA A 246 13.51 7.74 24.12
CA ALA A 246 12.25 7.37 24.75
C ALA A 246 12.59 6.47 25.94
N ASP A 247 12.14 6.84 27.13
CA ASP A 247 12.27 6.00 28.30
C ASP A 247 11.37 4.78 28.12
N LEU A 248 11.97 3.63 27.92
CA LEU A 248 11.30 2.35 27.74
C LEU A 248 11.63 1.38 28.89
N SER A 249 12.00 1.91 30.06
CA SER A 249 12.34 1.13 31.26
C SER A 249 11.19 0.22 31.71
N TRP A 250 9.94 0.65 31.49
CA TRP A 250 8.76 -0.16 31.80
C TRP A 250 8.72 -1.53 31.09
N LEU A 251 9.49 -1.70 30.01
CA LEU A 251 9.61 -2.98 29.31
C LEU A 251 10.49 -3.98 30.06
N ASP A 252 11.32 -3.56 31.00
CA ASP A 252 12.27 -4.45 31.70
C ASP A 252 11.58 -5.59 32.46
N ARG A 253 10.31 -5.42 32.81
CA ARG A 253 9.45 -6.45 33.39
C ARG A 253 9.25 -7.69 32.50
N PHE A 254 9.50 -7.58 31.19
CA PHE A 254 9.40 -8.69 30.23
C PHE A 254 10.72 -9.49 30.07
N GLY A 255 11.70 -9.25 30.94
CA GLY A 255 12.94 -10.00 30.98
C GLY A 255 13.74 -9.90 29.67
N ARG A 256 14.27 -11.02 29.17
CA ARG A 256 15.13 -11.05 27.97
C ARG A 256 14.42 -10.61 26.69
N THR A 257 13.08 -10.79 26.59
CA THR A 257 12.30 -10.32 25.43
C THR A 257 12.25 -8.79 25.36
N ALA A 258 12.41 -8.09 26.50
CA ALA A 258 12.42 -6.63 26.58
C ALA A 258 13.47 -5.98 25.68
N ILE A 259 14.64 -6.61 25.52
CA ILE A 259 15.74 -6.09 24.70
C ILE A 259 15.28 -5.94 23.24
N PHE A 260 14.64 -6.98 22.70
CA PHE A 260 14.17 -7.00 21.32
C PHE A 260 12.96 -6.07 21.12
N LEU A 261 11.99 -6.07 22.05
CA LEU A 261 10.85 -5.15 22.01
C LEU A 261 11.30 -3.69 22.03
N ARG A 262 12.26 -3.36 22.86
CA ARG A 262 12.83 -2.02 22.95
C ARG A 262 13.49 -1.59 21.65
N ASN A 263 14.22 -2.51 21.00
CA ASN A 263 14.86 -2.25 19.72
C ASN A 263 13.81 -2.04 18.61
N ASP A 264 12.73 -2.82 18.58
CA ASP A 264 11.65 -2.67 17.61
C ASP A 264 10.88 -1.36 17.77
N ILE A 265 10.56 -0.99 19.00
CA ILE A 265 9.90 0.30 19.28
C ILE A 265 10.81 1.46 18.89
N ARG A 266 12.10 1.39 19.23
CA ARG A 266 13.08 2.41 18.79
C ARG A 266 13.22 2.45 17.27
N LEU A 267 13.19 1.30 16.60
CA LEU A 267 13.21 1.22 15.14
C LEU A 267 11.99 1.95 14.54
N ILE A 268 10.79 1.69 15.05
CA ILE A 268 9.56 2.34 14.60
C ILE A 268 9.61 3.86 14.82
N ILE A 269 10.07 4.31 15.99
CA ILE A 269 10.13 5.74 16.33
C ILE A 269 11.18 6.46 15.48
N ARG A 270 12.36 5.87 15.28
CA ARG A 270 13.51 6.52 14.64
C ARG A 270 13.56 6.36 13.14
N ASN A 271 13.01 5.27 12.60
CA ASN A 271 13.13 4.97 11.18
C ASN A 271 11.85 5.29 10.43
N LYS A 272 11.97 6.16 9.42
CA LYS A 272 10.84 6.58 8.58
C LYS A 272 10.14 5.41 7.90
N ARG A 273 10.89 4.41 7.42
CA ARG A 273 10.36 3.26 6.71
C ARG A 273 9.51 2.35 7.61
N ALA A 274 10.00 2.09 8.83
CA ALA A 274 9.27 1.31 9.83
C ALA A 274 8.02 2.06 10.30
N ARG A 275 8.14 3.36 10.58
CA ARG A 275 7.01 4.22 10.96
C ARG A 275 5.94 4.27 9.87
N MET A 276 6.35 4.30 8.60
CA MET A 276 5.41 4.31 7.47
C MET A 276 4.60 3.02 7.37
N SER A 277 5.19 1.85 7.70
CA SER A 277 4.44 0.59 7.73
C SER A 277 3.40 0.56 8.86
N VAL A 278 3.65 1.26 9.97
CA VAL A 278 2.66 1.47 11.05
C VAL A 278 1.52 2.37 10.57
N TRP A 279 1.83 3.51 9.95
CA TRP A 279 0.82 4.42 9.41
C TRP A 279 -0.05 3.76 8.34
N MET A 280 0.52 2.89 7.54
CA MET A 280 -0.23 2.07 6.60
C MET A 280 -1.19 1.12 7.32
N GLY A 281 -0.77 0.56 8.46
CA GLY A 281 -1.65 -0.21 9.34
C GLY A 281 -2.85 0.61 9.83
N VAL A 282 -2.63 1.89 10.16
CA VAL A 282 -3.72 2.83 10.50
C VAL A 282 -4.63 3.07 9.29
N GLY A 283 -4.08 3.19 8.09
CA GLY A 283 -4.87 3.31 6.85
C GLY A 283 -5.80 2.11 6.63
N PHE A 284 -5.38 0.91 7.00
CA PHE A 284 -6.23 -0.29 6.91
C PHE A 284 -7.44 -0.26 7.84
N LEU A 285 -7.46 0.57 8.88
CA LEU A 285 -8.66 0.75 9.72
C LEU A 285 -9.86 1.24 8.92
N PHE A 286 -9.64 2.02 7.86
CA PHE A 286 -10.70 2.54 7.01
C PHE A 286 -11.07 1.62 5.86
N TYR A 287 -10.33 0.52 5.69
CA TYR A 287 -10.57 -0.42 4.57
C TYR A 287 -11.95 -1.09 4.64
N GLY A 288 -12.45 -1.34 5.85
CA GLY A 288 -13.77 -1.93 6.07
C GLY A 288 -14.93 -1.09 5.55
N LEU A 289 -14.77 0.25 5.48
CA LEU A 289 -15.82 1.13 4.97
C LEU A 289 -16.21 0.82 3.52
N ILE A 290 -15.29 0.26 2.73
CA ILE A 290 -15.55 -0.14 1.33
C ILE A 290 -16.54 -1.30 1.27
N PHE A 291 -16.63 -2.12 2.31
CA PHE A 291 -17.41 -3.36 2.34
C PHE A 291 -18.71 -3.25 3.17
N MET A 292 -19.07 -2.04 3.58
CA MET A 292 -20.29 -1.78 4.37
C MET A 292 -21.56 -1.67 3.51
N SER A 293 -21.46 -1.85 2.18
CA SER A 293 -22.63 -1.85 1.32
C SER A 293 -23.44 -3.15 1.45
N ASP A 294 -24.76 -3.08 1.24
CA ASP A 294 -25.67 -4.23 1.32
C ASP A 294 -25.25 -5.39 0.42
N ILE A 295 -24.56 -5.10 -0.69
CA ILE A 295 -24.02 -6.09 -1.63
C ILE A 295 -23.09 -7.09 -0.94
N TYR A 296 -22.33 -6.64 0.06
CA TYR A 296 -21.34 -7.47 0.77
C TYR A 296 -21.86 -7.99 2.10
N SER A 297 -23.02 -7.51 2.56
CA SER A 297 -23.59 -7.91 3.85
C SER A 297 -23.77 -9.43 3.94
N GLY A 298 -23.14 -10.03 4.98
CA GLY A 298 -23.17 -11.46 5.22
C GLY A 298 -22.38 -12.32 4.23
N SER A 299 -21.56 -11.74 3.38
CA SER A 299 -20.66 -12.50 2.52
C SER A 299 -19.34 -12.81 3.25
N ALA A 300 -18.59 -13.83 2.78
CA ALA A 300 -17.25 -14.12 3.31
C ALA A 300 -16.24 -12.96 3.13
N VAL A 301 -16.59 -11.97 2.30
CA VAL A 301 -15.79 -10.77 2.05
C VAL A 301 -15.76 -9.86 3.28
N THR A 302 -16.80 -9.86 4.13
CA THR A 302 -16.80 -9.11 5.39
C THR A 302 -15.73 -9.63 6.37
N VAL A 303 -15.52 -10.95 6.42
CA VAL A 303 -14.43 -11.56 7.22
C VAL A 303 -13.07 -11.17 6.66
N PHE A 304 -12.91 -11.18 5.35
CA PHE A 304 -11.69 -10.70 4.68
C PHE A 304 -11.40 -9.24 5.08
N ALA A 305 -12.37 -8.36 4.99
CA ALA A 305 -12.23 -6.97 5.41
C ALA A 305 -11.88 -6.87 6.92
N GLY A 306 -12.55 -7.63 7.78
CA GLY A 306 -12.28 -7.68 9.21
C GLY A 306 -10.85 -8.09 9.55
N ILE A 307 -10.28 -9.06 8.82
CA ILE A 307 -8.88 -9.49 8.96
C ILE A 307 -7.93 -8.35 8.60
N PHE A 308 -8.18 -7.60 7.52
CA PHE A 308 -7.32 -6.48 7.13
C PHE A 308 -7.46 -5.29 8.08
N VAL A 309 -8.66 -4.95 8.51
CA VAL A 309 -8.91 -3.85 9.45
C VAL A 309 -8.21 -4.10 10.78
N SER A 310 -8.39 -5.26 11.38
CA SER A 310 -7.74 -5.61 12.66
C SER A 310 -6.25 -5.92 12.52
N GLY A 311 -5.83 -6.45 11.35
CA GLY A 311 -4.46 -6.94 11.08
C GLY A 311 -3.55 -5.93 10.36
N GLY A 312 -3.91 -4.66 10.24
CA GLY A 312 -3.15 -3.69 9.47
C GLY A 312 -1.68 -3.58 9.88
N PHE A 313 -1.39 -3.56 11.19
CA PHE A 313 -0.03 -3.59 11.71
C PHE A 313 0.67 -4.93 11.44
N LEU A 314 -0.02 -6.04 11.61
CA LEU A 314 0.48 -7.40 11.37
C LEU A 314 0.94 -7.55 9.92
N PHE A 315 0.13 -7.13 8.95
CA PHE A 315 0.46 -7.21 7.53
C PHE A 315 1.42 -6.10 7.07
N GLY A 316 1.39 -4.92 7.70
CA GLY A 316 2.27 -3.80 7.39
C GLY A 316 3.69 -3.99 7.90
N PHE A 317 3.85 -4.28 9.18
CA PHE A 317 5.15 -4.41 9.86
C PHE A 317 5.57 -5.86 10.08
N GLY A 318 4.68 -6.70 10.59
CA GLY A 318 5.00 -8.05 11.05
C GLY A 318 5.53 -8.96 9.95
N GLN A 319 5.01 -8.86 8.72
CA GLN A 319 5.43 -9.72 7.61
C GLN A 319 6.91 -9.55 7.18
N TYR A 320 7.58 -8.49 7.63
CA TYR A 320 8.98 -8.22 7.28
C TYR A 320 9.98 -8.64 8.37
N VAL A 321 9.56 -9.37 9.37
CA VAL A 321 10.48 -10.02 10.33
C VAL A 321 11.10 -11.26 9.66
N PRO A 322 12.43 -11.47 9.67
CA PRO A 322 13.50 -10.72 10.33
C PRO A 322 14.17 -9.63 9.46
N SER A 323 13.62 -9.29 8.32
CA SER A 323 14.21 -8.35 7.36
C SER A 323 14.49 -6.96 7.96
N TRP A 324 13.67 -6.52 8.93
CA TRP A 324 13.93 -5.29 9.68
C TRP A 324 15.28 -5.31 10.39
N ASP A 325 15.69 -6.48 10.83
CA ASP A 325 16.90 -6.71 11.62
C ASP A 325 18.10 -7.09 10.75
N SER A 326 17.96 -7.03 9.41
CA SER A 326 18.94 -7.57 8.45
C SER A 326 20.36 -7.02 8.61
N SER A 327 20.54 -5.78 9.06
CA SER A 327 21.84 -5.15 9.22
C SER A 327 22.64 -5.72 10.42
N TYR A 328 21.97 -6.12 11.49
CA TYR A 328 22.61 -6.70 12.68
C TYR A 328 22.31 -8.19 12.87
N TYR A 329 21.53 -8.80 12.00
CA TYR A 329 21.21 -10.22 12.05
C TYR A 329 22.44 -11.14 12.08
N PRO A 330 23.53 -10.87 11.31
CA PRO A 330 24.76 -11.65 11.42
C PRO A 330 25.40 -11.60 12.82
N LEU A 331 25.36 -10.43 13.47
CA LEU A 331 25.86 -10.25 14.83
C LEU A 331 25.03 -11.04 15.85
N MET A 332 23.72 -10.97 15.75
CA MET A 332 22.82 -11.76 16.60
C MET A 332 23.09 -13.25 16.49
N MET A 333 23.36 -13.74 15.27
CA MET A 333 23.64 -15.15 15.03
C MET A 333 25.01 -15.58 15.58
N SER A 334 26.01 -14.69 15.58
CA SER A 334 27.32 -14.95 16.19
C SER A 334 27.26 -14.98 17.73
N GLN A 335 26.33 -14.25 18.32
CA GLN A 335 26.09 -14.20 19.77
C GLN A 335 25.20 -15.36 20.27
N ASN A 336 24.83 -16.30 19.40
CA ASN A 336 23.97 -17.44 19.73
C ASN A 336 22.67 -17.04 20.43
N VAL A 337 22.00 -15.99 19.93
CA VAL A 337 20.73 -15.52 20.48
C VAL A 337 19.66 -16.60 20.37
N ALA A 338 18.92 -16.84 21.46
CA ALA A 338 17.84 -17.80 21.49
C ALA A 338 16.69 -17.35 20.58
N TYR A 339 16.45 -18.09 19.49
CA TYR A 339 15.35 -17.77 18.54
C TYR A 339 14.00 -17.66 19.23
N LYS A 340 13.75 -18.48 20.24
CA LYS A 340 12.48 -18.47 21.00
C LYS A 340 12.22 -17.07 21.60
N GLU A 341 13.21 -16.45 22.23
CA GLU A 341 13.07 -15.13 22.85
C GLU A 341 12.89 -14.03 21.78
N TYR A 342 13.68 -14.13 20.71
CA TYR A 342 13.56 -13.22 19.56
C TYR A 342 12.18 -13.29 18.90
N LEU A 343 11.70 -14.48 18.57
CA LEU A 343 10.40 -14.67 17.93
C LEU A 343 9.24 -14.29 18.85
N ALA A 344 9.37 -14.59 20.17
CA ALA A 344 8.37 -14.20 21.16
C ALA A 344 8.21 -12.67 21.24
N SER A 345 9.31 -11.91 21.17
CA SER A 345 9.23 -10.46 21.16
C SER A 345 8.48 -9.91 19.94
N LYS A 346 8.78 -10.46 18.75
CA LYS A 346 8.10 -10.08 17.51
C LYS A 346 6.62 -10.44 17.53
N TRP A 347 6.31 -11.62 18.06
CA TRP A 347 4.93 -12.05 18.22
C TRP A 347 4.14 -11.13 19.14
N TRP A 348 4.70 -10.79 20.32
CA TRP A 348 4.05 -9.87 21.24
C TRP A 348 3.81 -8.48 20.61
N LEU A 349 4.76 -7.99 19.85
CA LEU A 349 4.61 -6.72 19.14
C LEU A 349 3.42 -6.76 18.16
N VAL A 350 3.31 -7.85 17.41
CA VAL A 350 2.21 -8.07 16.46
C VAL A 350 0.87 -8.24 17.18
N VAL A 351 0.83 -9.00 18.27
CA VAL A 351 -0.36 -9.19 19.09
C VAL A 351 -0.87 -7.87 19.64
N VAL A 352 0.00 -7.07 20.26
CA VAL A 352 -0.37 -5.75 20.80
C VAL A 352 -0.84 -4.83 19.67
N GLY A 353 -0.16 -4.81 18.52
CA GLY A 353 -0.59 -4.02 17.38
C GLY A 353 -1.97 -4.43 16.84
N THR A 354 -2.28 -5.72 16.82
CA THR A 354 -3.60 -6.22 16.42
C THR A 354 -4.69 -5.84 17.43
N LEU A 355 -4.40 -5.96 18.73
CA LEU A 355 -5.33 -5.53 19.79
C LEU A 355 -5.63 -4.04 19.69
N ILE A 356 -4.60 -3.21 19.47
CA ILE A 356 -4.79 -1.77 19.24
C ILE A 356 -5.67 -1.54 17.99
N GLY A 357 -5.44 -2.28 16.91
CA GLY A 357 -6.27 -2.21 15.70
C GLY A 357 -7.73 -2.54 15.98
N MET A 358 -8.02 -3.59 16.76
CA MET A 358 -9.37 -3.96 17.17
C MET A 358 -10.04 -2.87 18.02
N VAL A 359 -9.31 -2.27 18.96
CA VAL A 359 -9.83 -1.18 19.78
C VAL A 359 -10.07 0.07 18.95
N LEU A 360 -9.11 0.46 18.08
CA LEU A 360 -9.28 1.63 17.22
C LEU A 360 -10.41 1.46 16.21
N SER A 361 -10.72 0.25 15.80
CA SER A 361 -11.84 -0.03 14.89
C SER A 361 -13.21 -0.04 15.56
N SER A 362 -13.31 0.23 16.88
CA SER A 362 -14.60 0.28 17.60
C SER A 362 -15.58 1.32 17.03
N PHE A 363 -15.10 2.32 16.29
CA PHE A 363 -15.99 3.29 15.63
C PHE A 363 -16.95 2.63 14.63
N TYR A 364 -16.63 1.44 14.12
CA TYR A 364 -17.55 0.69 13.26
C TYR A 364 -18.88 0.32 13.93
N VAL A 365 -18.92 0.25 15.25
CA VAL A 365 -20.16 0.06 16.03
C VAL A 365 -21.24 1.09 15.67
N PHE A 366 -20.83 2.32 15.37
CA PHE A 366 -21.74 3.41 15.02
C PHE A 366 -22.27 3.37 13.59
N PHE A 367 -21.61 2.59 12.72
CA PHE A 367 -21.96 2.49 11.30
C PHE A 367 -22.62 1.14 10.98
N ASP A 368 -21.97 0.03 11.37
CA ASP A 368 -22.42 -1.32 11.06
C ASP A 368 -21.93 -2.30 12.14
N TRP A 369 -22.88 -2.81 12.92
CA TRP A 369 -22.59 -3.76 13.98
C TRP A 369 -22.09 -5.11 13.45
N GLU A 370 -22.63 -5.60 12.31
CA GLU A 370 -22.20 -6.87 11.71
C GLU A 370 -20.74 -6.78 11.24
N MET A 371 -20.37 -5.65 10.65
CA MET A 371 -19.00 -5.39 10.24
C MET A 371 -18.05 -5.34 11.45
N TYR A 372 -18.46 -4.73 12.55
CA TYR A 372 -17.64 -4.72 13.77
C TYR A 372 -17.44 -6.13 14.34
N LEU A 373 -18.47 -6.97 14.35
CA LEU A 373 -18.35 -8.38 14.75
C LEU A 373 -17.41 -9.14 13.83
N ALA A 374 -17.43 -8.89 12.54
CA ALA A 374 -16.49 -9.49 11.60
C ALA A 374 -15.04 -9.03 11.84
N ILE A 375 -14.84 -7.76 12.24
CA ILE A 375 -13.53 -7.24 12.64
C ILE A 375 -13.03 -7.93 13.92
N LEU A 376 -13.90 -8.14 14.90
CA LEU A 376 -13.54 -8.85 16.14
C LEU A 376 -13.18 -10.31 15.85
N ALA A 377 -14.00 -11.03 15.07
CA ALA A 377 -13.73 -12.41 14.70
C ALA A 377 -12.42 -12.53 13.88
N GLY A 378 -12.22 -11.66 12.90
CA GLY A 378 -10.98 -11.57 12.12
C GLY A 378 -9.77 -11.19 12.97
N GLY A 379 -9.94 -10.32 13.96
CA GLY A 379 -8.91 -9.95 14.93
C GLY A 379 -8.48 -11.12 15.82
N ILE A 380 -9.42 -11.91 16.34
CA ILE A 380 -9.13 -13.13 17.12
C ILE A 380 -8.40 -14.15 16.24
N TYR A 381 -8.81 -14.31 14.98
CA TYR A 381 -8.10 -15.14 14.01
C TYR A 381 -6.68 -14.64 13.74
N ASN A 382 -6.49 -13.33 13.63
CA ASN A 382 -5.18 -12.70 13.48
C ASN A 382 -4.26 -12.99 14.66
N LEU A 383 -4.78 -12.91 15.90
CA LEU A 383 -4.02 -13.20 17.11
C LEU A 383 -3.61 -14.68 17.21
N GLY A 384 -4.50 -15.60 16.85
CA GLY A 384 -4.30 -17.04 17.04
C GLY A 384 -3.65 -17.75 15.88
N ILE A 385 -3.80 -17.26 14.64
CA ILE A 385 -3.30 -17.93 13.43
C ILE A 385 -2.36 -17.03 12.65
N ASN A 386 -2.83 -15.86 12.25
CA ASN A 386 -2.06 -15.01 11.31
C ASN A 386 -0.77 -14.47 11.91
N ALA A 387 -0.72 -14.21 13.21
CA ALA A 387 0.50 -13.81 13.90
C ALA A 387 1.64 -14.84 13.73
N TYR A 388 1.32 -16.13 13.78
CA TYR A 388 2.30 -17.20 13.54
C TYR A 388 2.64 -17.35 12.07
N LEU A 389 1.64 -17.27 11.18
CA LEU A 389 1.85 -17.37 9.75
C LEU A 389 2.70 -16.21 9.20
N VAL A 390 2.63 -15.05 9.83
CA VAL A 390 3.47 -13.90 9.49
C VAL A 390 4.92 -14.15 9.92
N LEU A 391 5.16 -14.67 11.12
CA LEU A 391 6.49 -15.07 11.56
C LEU A 391 7.05 -16.20 10.69
N LEU A 392 6.24 -17.19 10.34
CA LEU A 392 6.63 -18.25 9.41
C LEU A 392 7.00 -17.70 8.03
N SER A 393 6.22 -16.74 7.50
CA SER A 393 6.56 -16.05 6.25
C SER A 393 7.93 -15.37 6.33
N GLY A 394 8.27 -14.82 7.49
CA GLY A 394 9.53 -14.16 7.77
C GLY A 394 10.73 -15.10 7.62
N ALA A 395 10.62 -16.37 8.02
CA ALA A 395 11.69 -17.35 7.84
C ALA A 395 12.08 -17.56 6.37
N TYR A 396 11.12 -17.37 5.44
CA TYR A 396 11.33 -17.50 4.00
C TYR A 396 11.62 -16.17 3.31
N THR A 397 11.41 -15.05 3.99
CA THR A 397 11.66 -13.70 3.44
C THR A 397 13.11 -13.34 3.62
N ARG A 398 13.89 -13.45 2.53
CA ARG A 398 15.36 -13.25 2.56
C ARG A 398 15.79 -11.91 1.99
N THR A 399 14.90 -10.93 1.96
CA THR A 399 15.17 -9.61 1.41
C THR A 399 15.62 -8.66 2.51
N PRO A 400 16.87 -8.19 2.52
CA PRO A 400 17.32 -7.24 3.53
C PRO A 400 16.60 -5.90 3.35
N ILE A 401 16.19 -5.29 4.46
CA ILE A 401 15.61 -3.95 4.47
C ILE A 401 16.73 -2.95 4.76
N ASP A 402 16.98 -2.06 3.81
CA ASP A 402 17.88 -0.94 4.01
C ASP A 402 17.18 0.17 4.78
N LEU A 403 17.63 0.40 5.99
CA LEU A 403 17.11 1.43 6.88
C LEU A 403 17.69 2.82 6.61
N THR A 404 18.77 2.90 5.81
CA THR A 404 19.44 4.16 5.46
C THR A 404 18.79 4.85 4.27
N THR A 405 18.11 4.08 3.43
CA THR A 405 17.41 4.62 2.26
C THR A 405 15.98 5.01 2.62
N ASN A 406 15.54 6.17 2.11
CA ASN A 406 14.13 6.61 2.22
C ASN A 406 13.17 5.78 1.32
N ASN A 407 13.53 4.54 0.97
CA ASN A 407 12.68 3.67 0.19
C ASN A 407 11.46 3.23 1.01
N LYS A 408 10.31 3.26 0.36
CA LYS A 408 9.02 2.86 1.00
C LYS A 408 9.00 1.35 1.29
N ALA A 409 8.24 0.94 2.30
CA ALA A 409 8.14 -0.42 2.80
C ALA A 409 7.80 -1.48 1.72
N PHE A 410 7.04 -1.10 0.68
CA PHE A 410 6.52 -2.01 -0.35
C PHE A 410 7.30 -2.06 -1.66
N GLY A 411 8.54 -1.66 -1.67
CA GLY A 411 9.21 -1.43 -2.96
C GLY A 411 10.34 -2.37 -3.35
N ASP A 412 10.67 -3.39 -2.57
CA ASP A 412 11.74 -4.30 -2.95
C ASP A 412 11.23 -5.43 -3.85
N LYS A 413 11.57 -5.31 -5.15
CA LYS A 413 11.24 -6.31 -6.18
C LYS A 413 11.83 -7.71 -5.92
N ARG A 414 12.75 -7.85 -4.96
CA ARG A 414 13.41 -9.10 -4.59
C ARG A 414 12.64 -9.95 -3.59
N SER A 415 11.52 -9.44 -3.04
CA SER A 415 10.79 -10.10 -1.97
C SER A 415 9.74 -11.14 -2.42
N PHE A 416 9.59 -11.37 -3.75
CA PHE A 416 8.65 -12.38 -4.22
C PHE A 416 9.20 -13.79 -3.99
N ASN A 417 8.56 -14.52 -3.07
CA ASN A 417 8.85 -15.92 -2.80
C ASN A 417 7.55 -16.73 -2.89
N ILE A 418 7.58 -17.80 -3.68
CA ILE A 418 6.41 -18.68 -3.86
C ILE A 418 5.89 -19.25 -2.54
N LYS A 419 6.78 -19.57 -1.59
CA LYS A 419 6.40 -20.08 -0.25
C LYS A 419 5.62 -19.00 0.54
N THR A 420 6.03 -17.73 0.43
CA THR A 420 5.33 -16.63 1.08
C THR A 420 3.97 -16.38 0.42
N LEU A 421 3.88 -16.57 -0.90
CA LEU A 421 2.60 -16.47 -1.63
C LEU A 421 1.63 -17.57 -1.19
N LEU A 422 2.09 -18.82 -1.08
CA LEU A 422 1.25 -19.93 -0.64
C LEU A 422 0.69 -19.73 0.78
N LEU A 423 1.40 -19.00 1.64
CA LEU A 423 0.92 -18.65 2.97
C LEU A 423 -0.22 -17.60 2.97
N ILE A 424 -0.54 -17.00 1.83
CA ILE A 424 -1.73 -16.15 1.68
C ILE A 424 -3.00 -16.99 1.85
N ILE A 425 -2.99 -18.24 1.36
CA ILE A 425 -4.15 -19.13 1.46
C ILE A 425 -4.60 -19.31 2.92
N PRO A 426 -3.76 -19.82 3.85
CA PRO A 426 -4.18 -19.98 5.24
C PRO A 426 -4.44 -18.65 5.94
N LYS A 427 -3.85 -17.54 5.50
CA LYS A 427 -4.07 -16.21 6.09
C LYS A 427 -5.43 -15.62 5.77
N LEU A 428 -5.92 -15.80 4.55
CA LEU A 428 -7.09 -15.09 4.03
C LEU A 428 -8.19 -16.03 3.54
N VAL A 429 -7.85 -17.09 2.79
CA VAL A 429 -8.86 -17.98 2.19
C VAL A 429 -9.45 -18.91 3.23
N VAL A 430 -8.64 -19.48 4.14
CA VAL A 430 -9.15 -20.40 5.17
C VAL A 430 -10.19 -19.76 6.08
N PRO A 431 -10.00 -18.55 6.65
CA PRO A 431 -11.03 -17.95 7.49
C PRO A 431 -12.31 -17.62 6.72
N MET A 432 -12.21 -17.23 5.44
CA MET A 432 -13.38 -17.01 4.58
C MET A 432 -14.14 -18.33 4.36
N PHE A 433 -13.41 -19.43 4.13
CA PHE A 433 -14.01 -20.75 3.97
C PHE A 433 -14.66 -21.23 5.28
N VAL A 434 -14.01 -21.07 6.42
CA VAL A 434 -14.56 -21.41 7.74
C VAL A 434 -15.85 -20.64 8.03
N TYR A 435 -15.85 -19.33 7.70
CA TYR A 435 -17.06 -18.51 7.81
C TYR A 435 -18.19 -19.07 6.94
N TYR A 436 -17.90 -19.35 5.66
CA TYR A 436 -18.88 -19.86 4.72
C TYR A 436 -19.49 -21.19 5.19
N VAL A 437 -18.69 -22.12 5.70
CA VAL A 437 -19.15 -23.36 6.29
C VAL A 437 -20.09 -23.09 7.47
N GLY A 438 -19.74 -22.14 8.34
CA GLY A 438 -20.60 -21.77 9.47
C GLY A 438 -21.95 -21.18 9.04
N VAL A 439 -21.96 -20.39 7.99
CA VAL A 439 -23.19 -19.84 7.39
C VAL A 439 -24.07 -20.95 6.84
N LEU A 440 -23.49 -21.95 6.17
CA LEU A 440 -24.22 -23.10 5.64
C LEU A 440 -24.83 -23.99 6.74
N ILE A 441 -24.14 -24.11 7.87
CA ILE A 441 -24.61 -24.96 8.99
C ILE A 441 -25.77 -24.29 9.73
N GLN A 442 -25.67 -22.99 10.03
CA GLN A 442 -26.67 -22.35 10.88
C GLN A 442 -26.98 -20.89 10.50
N SER A 443 -25.97 -20.00 10.55
CA SER A 443 -26.21 -18.56 10.36
C SER A 443 -24.91 -17.77 10.15
N LYS A 444 -25.04 -16.50 9.72
CA LYS A 444 -23.93 -15.56 9.61
C LYS A 444 -23.16 -15.37 10.93
N SER A 445 -23.89 -15.23 12.04
CA SER A 445 -23.29 -15.07 13.38
C SER A 445 -22.53 -16.33 13.80
N PHE A 446 -23.05 -17.51 13.48
CA PHE A 446 -22.35 -18.77 13.73
C PHE A 446 -21.06 -18.88 12.91
N GLY A 447 -21.08 -18.41 11.66
CA GLY A 447 -19.86 -18.32 10.84
C GLY A 447 -18.77 -17.47 11.49
N LEU A 448 -19.10 -16.30 12.04
CA LEU A 448 -18.16 -15.45 12.76
C LEU A 448 -17.63 -16.11 14.04
N ILE A 449 -18.50 -16.80 14.79
CA ILE A 449 -18.10 -17.56 15.97
C ILE A 449 -17.11 -18.66 15.61
N LEU A 450 -17.32 -19.39 14.51
CA LEU A 450 -16.39 -20.44 14.07
C LEU A 450 -15.01 -19.86 13.71
N VAL A 451 -14.97 -18.74 13.01
CA VAL A 451 -13.70 -18.04 12.69
C VAL A 451 -12.96 -17.66 13.98
N ALA A 452 -13.68 -17.09 14.95
CA ALA A 452 -13.12 -16.74 16.24
C ALA A 452 -12.64 -17.97 17.03
N LEU A 453 -13.39 -19.07 17.04
CA LEU A 453 -13.01 -20.32 17.68
C LEU A 453 -11.72 -20.91 17.10
N VAL A 454 -11.56 -20.91 15.77
CA VAL A 454 -10.31 -21.32 15.12
C VAL A 454 -9.14 -20.45 15.58
N GLY A 455 -9.35 -19.15 15.72
CA GLY A 455 -8.35 -18.23 16.27
C GLY A 455 -7.98 -18.57 17.72
N VAL A 456 -8.97 -18.80 18.60
CA VAL A 456 -8.74 -19.19 20.00
C VAL A 456 -7.98 -20.51 20.09
N LEU A 457 -8.36 -21.52 19.30
CA LEU A 457 -7.65 -22.80 19.24
C LEU A 457 -6.19 -22.59 18.79
N GLY A 458 -5.95 -21.79 17.76
CA GLY A 458 -4.59 -21.46 17.33
C GLY A 458 -3.76 -20.82 18.44
N PHE A 459 -4.37 -19.94 19.23
CA PHE A 459 -3.71 -19.32 20.39
C PHE A 459 -3.42 -20.33 21.50
N ALA A 460 -4.33 -21.30 21.75
CA ALA A 460 -4.13 -22.37 22.73
C ALA A 460 -2.91 -23.25 22.37
N PHE A 461 -2.71 -23.55 21.09
CA PHE A 461 -1.57 -24.35 20.60
C PHE A 461 -0.27 -23.56 20.41
N ARG A 462 -0.17 -22.34 20.91
CA ARG A 462 0.96 -21.42 20.72
C ARG A 462 2.33 -22.05 20.94
N ASN A 463 2.52 -22.80 22.02
CA ASN A 463 3.82 -23.35 22.38
C ASN A 463 4.31 -24.40 21.36
N LEU A 464 3.41 -25.18 20.82
CA LEU A 464 3.69 -26.18 19.79
C LEU A 464 4.06 -25.50 18.47
N VAL A 465 3.27 -24.50 18.06
CA VAL A 465 3.51 -23.75 16.83
C VAL A 465 4.81 -22.96 16.90
N PHE A 466 5.13 -22.36 18.05
CA PHE A 466 6.41 -21.67 18.25
C PHE A 466 7.60 -22.61 18.09
N GLY A 467 7.54 -23.82 18.63
CA GLY A 467 8.60 -24.81 18.47
C GLY A 467 8.86 -25.19 17.00
N TRP A 468 7.81 -25.31 16.21
CA TRP A 468 7.95 -25.55 14.77
C TRP A 468 8.56 -24.37 14.01
N ILE A 469 8.10 -23.16 14.31
CA ILE A 469 8.63 -21.95 13.68
C ILE A 469 10.11 -21.78 14.04
N GLU A 470 10.48 -21.97 15.29
CA GLU A 470 11.87 -21.89 15.75
C GLU A 470 12.76 -22.88 14.98
N LYS A 471 12.33 -24.13 14.81
CA LYS A 471 13.07 -25.13 14.04
C LYS A 471 13.27 -24.70 12.60
N ILE A 472 12.24 -24.15 11.95
CA ILE A 472 12.33 -23.63 10.56
C ILE A 472 13.32 -22.47 10.49
N TYR A 473 13.33 -21.55 11.46
CA TYR A 473 14.31 -20.45 11.50
C TYR A 473 15.74 -20.96 11.66
N GLN A 474 15.95 -22.01 12.45
CA GLN A 474 17.27 -22.64 12.60
C GLN A 474 17.73 -23.30 11.28
N GLU A 475 16.84 -24.02 10.58
CA GLU A 475 17.13 -24.65 9.28
C GLU A 475 17.44 -23.62 8.19
N GLU A 476 16.71 -22.51 8.13
CA GLU A 476 16.85 -21.49 7.11
C GLU A 476 17.91 -20.42 7.44
N LYS A 477 18.52 -20.46 8.65
CA LYS A 477 19.49 -19.50 9.18
C LYS A 477 20.61 -19.16 8.19
N HIS A 478 21.27 -20.16 7.65
CA HIS A 478 22.44 -19.97 6.79
C HIS A 478 22.08 -19.34 5.44
N LYS A 479 20.94 -19.73 4.87
CA LYS A 479 20.43 -19.17 3.62
C LYS A 479 20.04 -17.68 3.81
N THR A 480 19.47 -17.34 4.94
CA THR A 480 19.11 -15.95 5.29
C THR A 480 20.37 -15.10 5.48
N LEU A 481 21.38 -15.62 6.18
CA LEU A 481 22.65 -14.93 6.36
C LEU A 481 23.36 -14.67 5.03
N GLN A 482 23.41 -15.64 4.12
CA GLN A 482 23.99 -15.47 2.77
C GLN A 482 23.25 -14.40 1.98
N ALA A 483 21.92 -14.41 2.00
CA ALA A 483 21.10 -13.44 1.28
C ALA A 483 21.31 -12.00 1.82
N TYR A 484 21.52 -11.84 3.12
CA TYR A 484 21.78 -10.52 3.72
C TYR A 484 23.19 -10.00 3.44
N LYS A 485 24.18 -10.91 3.27
CA LYS A 485 25.54 -10.52 2.89
C LYS A 485 25.67 -10.08 1.43
N GLN A 486 24.94 -10.67 0.51
CA GLN A 486 25.00 -10.35 -0.94
C GLN A 486 24.57 -8.93 -1.30
N LYS A 487 24.07 -8.14 -0.35
CA LYS A 487 23.73 -6.73 -0.59
C LYS A 487 24.95 -5.79 -0.51
N ASN A 488 26.04 -6.25 0.04
CA ASN A 488 27.25 -5.42 0.26
C ASN A 488 28.27 -5.54 -0.89
N THR A 489 27.90 -6.19 -1.98
CA THR A 489 28.63 -6.24 -3.25
C THR A 489 27.73 -5.71 -4.38
#